data_0d029ab791d14fc8a3024f32fbb2ebb9
#
_entry.id   0d029ab791d14fc8a3024f32fbb2ebb9
#
_cell.length_a   1.000
_cell.length_b   1.000
_cell.length_c   1.000
_cell.angle_alpha   90.00
_cell.angle_beta   90.00
_cell.angle_gamma   90.00
#
_symmetry.space_group_name_H-M   'P 1'
#
loop_
_entity.id
_entity.type
_entity.pdbx_description
1 polymer ?
#
loop_
_entity_poly.entity_id
_entity_poly.type
_entity_poly.pdbx_seq_one_letter_code
_entity_poly.pdbx_strand_id
1 'polypeptide(L)'
;MYISVKQAAEKWGVSDRKVRMLCEKGKIAGAKREGRFWKIPSEAKKPVESLLENIDRKKKELDSRRPLTPGEAERLTEEFVVEYTYNSNAIEGSTLTLRETDMALRGLTIDKKPLKDHMEAVGHKEAFYFIRDLVKEQTPLSESVIKQIHSMVLIDKKEDRGAYRRVPVRIMGSKHEPTRPYLIQQEMERLLKNYNDSSEHIIPRLARFHIEFESIPPFID
;
A
#
# COMPACT_ATOMS: atom_id res chain seq x y z
N MET A 1 10.56 5.86 43.04
CA MET A 1 10.05 7.23 43.22
C MET A 1 8.98 7.51 42.19
N TYR A 2 7.94 8.33 42.49
CA TYR A 2 6.89 8.68 41.53
C TYR A 2 6.89 10.19 41.26
N ILE A 3 6.55 10.58 40.06
CA ILE A 3 6.39 11.96 39.61
C ILE A 3 4.94 12.24 39.19
N SER A 4 4.57 13.51 39.16
CA SER A 4 3.25 13.97 38.73
C SER A 4 3.14 13.98 37.18
N VAL A 5 1.92 14.10 36.67
CA VAL A 5 1.64 14.32 35.24
C VAL A 5 2.42 15.52 34.71
N LYS A 6 2.43 16.63 35.44
CA LYS A 6 3.13 17.84 35.02
C LYS A 6 4.64 17.62 34.89
N GLN A 7 5.26 16.99 35.92
CA GLN A 7 6.68 16.65 35.86
C GLN A 7 7.03 15.68 34.74
N ALA A 8 6.16 14.69 34.47
CA ALA A 8 6.36 13.78 33.34
C ALA A 8 6.21 14.51 32.00
N ALA A 9 5.27 15.44 31.89
CA ALA A 9 5.05 16.26 30.71
C ALA A 9 6.28 17.13 30.40
N GLU A 10 6.82 17.79 31.39
CA GLU A 10 8.07 18.58 31.28
C GLU A 10 9.25 17.68 30.87
N LYS A 11 9.45 16.55 31.57
CA LYS A 11 10.52 15.58 31.27
C LYS A 11 10.46 15.02 29.83
N TRP A 12 9.27 14.82 29.29
CA TRP A 12 9.07 14.18 27.97
C TRP A 12 8.83 15.19 26.85
N GLY A 13 8.72 16.49 27.13
CA GLY A 13 8.45 17.53 26.15
C GLY A 13 7.07 17.36 25.50
N VAL A 14 6.03 17.04 26.27
CA VAL A 14 4.65 16.87 25.82
C VAL A 14 3.67 17.59 26.74
N SER A 15 2.41 17.74 26.31
CA SER A 15 1.38 18.34 27.15
C SER A 15 0.89 17.39 28.25
N ASP A 16 0.42 17.96 29.37
CA ASP A 16 -0.24 17.25 30.48
C ASP A 16 -1.40 16.36 29.99
N ARG A 17 -2.16 16.84 29.02
CA ARG A 17 -3.26 16.10 28.37
C ARG A 17 -2.76 14.82 27.71
N LYS A 18 -1.63 14.88 27.02
CA LYS A 18 -1.01 13.72 26.38
C LYS A 18 -0.58 12.69 27.41
N VAL A 19 0.05 13.14 28.52
CA VAL A 19 0.48 12.23 29.60
C VAL A 19 -0.73 11.54 30.24
N ARG A 20 -1.81 12.28 30.55
CA ARG A 20 -3.03 11.69 31.13
C ARG A 20 -3.63 10.64 30.20
N MET A 21 -3.74 10.95 28.93
CA MET A 21 -4.23 9.99 27.91
C MET A 21 -3.37 8.71 27.85
N LEU A 22 -2.04 8.83 27.96
CA LEU A 22 -1.14 7.68 27.98
C LEU A 22 -1.32 6.83 29.26
N CYS A 23 -1.56 7.47 30.41
CA CYS A 23 -1.90 6.78 31.66
C CYS A 23 -3.24 6.02 31.53
N GLU A 24 -4.28 6.69 31.02
CA GLU A 24 -5.62 6.11 30.82
C GLU A 24 -5.60 4.90 29.87
N LYS A 25 -4.76 4.95 28.85
CA LYS A 25 -4.54 3.84 27.91
C LYS A 25 -3.60 2.75 28.42
N GLY A 26 -3.10 2.86 29.66
CA GLY A 26 -2.15 1.88 30.22
C GLY A 26 -0.80 1.82 29.50
N LYS A 27 -0.43 2.85 28.74
CA LYS A 27 0.82 2.89 27.93
C LYS A 27 2.06 3.25 28.76
N ILE A 28 1.90 3.65 30.03
CA ILE A 28 3.00 3.96 30.94
C ILE A 28 3.10 2.86 31.98
N ALA A 29 4.13 2.01 31.85
CA ALA A 29 4.35 0.92 32.77
C ALA A 29 4.49 1.43 34.22
N GLY A 30 3.77 0.84 35.16
CA GLY A 30 3.81 1.18 36.57
C GLY A 30 3.10 2.49 36.95
N ALA A 31 2.42 3.17 36.01
CA ALA A 31 1.58 4.31 36.36
C ALA A 31 0.38 3.85 37.19
N LYS A 32 0.09 4.59 38.27
CA LYS A 32 -1.01 4.30 39.22
C LYS A 32 -1.92 5.51 39.33
N ARG A 33 -3.21 5.26 39.53
CA ARG A 33 -4.17 6.32 39.85
C ARG A 33 -4.42 6.36 41.37
N GLU A 34 -4.13 7.48 41.97
CA GLU A 34 -4.42 7.74 43.37
C GLU A 34 -5.44 8.89 43.47
N GLY A 35 -6.70 8.53 43.69
CA GLY A 35 -7.81 9.48 43.69
C GLY A 35 -7.97 10.14 42.30
N ARG A 36 -7.78 11.45 42.24
CA ARG A 36 -7.86 12.25 41.00
C ARG A 36 -6.53 12.40 40.25
N PHE A 37 -5.43 11.89 40.85
CA PHE A 37 -4.08 12.12 40.34
C PHE A 37 -3.45 10.85 39.80
N TRP A 38 -2.67 10.98 38.74
CA TRP A 38 -1.79 9.92 38.23
C TRP A 38 -0.40 10.05 38.89
N LYS A 39 0.13 8.93 39.34
CA LYS A 39 1.49 8.73 39.81
C LYS A 39 2.26 7.92 38.78
N ILE A 40 3.34 8.49 38.28
CA ILE A 40 4.14 7.93 37.19
C ILE A 40 5.51 7.59 37.76
N PRO A 41 6.06 6.37 37.55
CA PRO A 41 7.40 6.06 37.98
C PRO A 41 8.41 7.07 37.42
N SER A 42 9.34 7.56 38.26
CA SER A 42 10.33 8.56 37.81
C SER A 42 11.27 8.05 36.73
N GLU A 43 11.50 6.74 36.67
CA GLU A 43 12.29 6.04 35.67
C GLU A 43 11.51 5.71 34.36
N ALA A 44 10.19 5.94 34.37
CA ALA A 44 9.39 5.68 33.19
C ALA A 44 9.89 6.48 31.97
N LYS A 45 10.02 5.78 30.84
CA LYS A 45 10.34 6.41 29.56
C LYS A 45 9.06 6.88 28.89
N LYS A 46 9.19 7.93 28.06
CA LYS A 46 8.09 8.39 27.20
C LYS A 46 7.65 7.24 26.30
N PRO A 47 6.37 6.81 26.36
CA PRO A 47 5.87 5.82 25.43
C PRO A 47 5.96 6.34 23.99
N VAL A 48 6.55 5.53 23.12
CA VAL A 48 6.60 5.81 21.68
C VAL A 48 5.38 5.17 21.07
N GLU A 49 4.60 5.96 20.31
CA GLU A 49 3.50 5.43 19.50
C GLU A 49 4.11 4.46 18.47
N SER A 50 3.59 3.24 18.38
CA SER A 50 4.06 2.31 17.37
C SER A 50 3.74 2.84 15.96
N LEU A 51 4.51 2.39 14.95
CA LEU A 51 4.27 2.80 13.56
C LEU A 51 2.81 2.53 13.15
N LEU A 52 2.27 1.37 13.50
CA LEU A 52 0.90 0.99 13.18
C LEU A 52 -0.13 1.87 13.90
N GLU A 53 0.04 2.13 15.20
CA GLU A 53 -0.85 3.06 15.93
C GLU A 53 -0.87 4.46 15.31
N ASN A 54 0.29 4.95 14.84
CA ASN A 54 0.38 6.25 14.17
C ASN A 54 -0.36 6.24 12.81
N ILE A 55 -0.21 5.16 12.04
CA ILE A 55 -0.91 4.97 10.76
C ILE A 55 -2.42 4.94 10.99
N ASP A 56 -2.90 4.14 11.94
CA ASP A 56 -4.33 4.03 12.28
C ASP A 56 -4.93 5.36 12.72
N ARG A 57 -4.18 6.12 13.52
CA ARG A 57 -4.60 7.44 13.94
C ARG A 57 -4.74 8.41 12.76
N LYS A 58 -3.76 8.42 11.84
CA LYS A 58 -3.80 9.26 10.63
C LYS A 58 -4.93 8.83 9.70
N LYS A 59 -5.14 7.52 9.55
CA LYS A 59 -6.27 7.00 8.77
C LYS A 59 -7.60 7.45 9.37
N LYS A 60 -7.78 7.32 10.67
CA LYS A 60 -8.99 7.78 11.36
C LYS A 60 -9.23 9.29 11.21
N GLU A 61 -8.15 10.09 11.25
CA GLU A 61 -8.24 11.52 10.99
C GLU A 61 -8.69 11.80 9.55
N LEU A 62 -8.13 11.09 8.57
CA LEU A 62 -8.55 11.19 7.17
C LEU A 62 -10.02 10.79 6.98
N ASP A 63 -10.43 9.68 7.57
CA ASP A 63 -11.81 9.19 7.49
C ASP A 63 -12.81 10.18 8.12
N SER A 64 -12.41 10.94 9.15
CA SER A 64 -13.26 11.96 9.77
C SER A 64 -13.54 13.18 8.88
N ARG A 65 -12.78 13.34 7.80
CA ARG A 65 -12.96 14.39 6.78
C ARG A 65 -13.87 13.95 5.62
N ARG A 66 -14.41 12.74 5.68
CA ARG A 66 -15.29 12.14 4.67
C ARG A 66 -16.76 12.18 5.13
N PRO A 67 -17.74 12.08 4.22
CA PRO A 67 -17.55 11.89 2.78
C PRO A 67 -17.09 13.18 2.06
N LEU A 68 -16.28 12.98 1.00
CA LEU A 68 -16.03 14.04 0.02
C LEU A 68 -17.27 14.19 -0.88
N THR A 69 -17.48 15.37 -1.42
CA THR A 69 -18.46 15.53 -2.50
C THR A 69 -18.05 14.71 -3.72
N PRO A 70 -19.01 14.23 -4.55
CA PRO A 70 -18.67 13.47 -5.75
C PRO A 70 -17.65 14.16 -6.66
N GLY A 71 -17.78 15.47 -6.86
CA GLY A 71 -16.85 16.25 -7.69
C GLY A 71 -15.45 16.37 -7.08
N GLU A 72 -15.32 16.51 -5.75
CA GLU A 72 -14.01 16.51 -5.09
C GLU A 72 -13.35 15.14 -5.18
N ALA A 73 -14.13 14.07 -4.98
CA ALA A 73 -13.61 12.70 -5.08
C ALA A 73 -13.15 12.36 -6.50
N GLU A 74 -13.90 12.79 -7.52
CA GLU A 74 -13.55 12.59 -8.92
C GLU A 74 -12.27 13.33 -9.29
N ARG A 75 -12.18 14.62 -8.97
CA ARG A 75 -10.97 15.42 -9.23
C ARG A 75 -9.72 14.84 -8.58
N LEU A 76 -9.80 14.47 -7.31
CA LEU A 76 -8.67 13.81 -6.62
C LEU A 76 -8.29 12.48 -7.27
N THR A 77 -9.28 11.73 -7.75
CA THR A 77 -9.04 10.48 -8.45
C THR A 77 -8.32 10.72 -9.78
N GLU A 78 -8.76 11.69 -10.57
CA GLU A 78 -8.14 12.03 -11.85
C GLU A 78 -6.67 12.47 -11.67
N GLU A 79 -6.40 13.39 -10.72
CA GLU A 79 -5.04 13.83 -10.40
C GLU A 79 -4.17 12.64 -9.96
N PHE A 80 -4.69 11.80 -9.07
CA PHE A 80 -3.97 10.62 -8.58
C PHE A 80 -3.67 9.61 -9.68
N VAL A 81 -4.61 9.35 -10.58
CA VAL A 81 -4.42 8.39 -11.69
C VAL A 81 -3.28 8.82 -12.60
N VAL A 82 -3.18 10.11 -12.92
CA VAL A 82 -2.09 10.64 -13.77
C VAL A 82 -0.73 10.43 -13.11
N GLU A 83 -0.58 10.87 -11.86
CA GLU A 83 0.68 10.73 -11.13
C GLU A 83 1.05 9.28 -10.87
N TYR A 84 0.09 8.45 -10.50
CA TYR A 84 0.31 7.04 -10.23
C TYR A 84 0.72 6.29 -11.48
N THR A 85 0.04 6.50 -12.61
CA THR A 85 0.40 5.92 -13.90
C THR A 85 1.79 6.36 -14.35
N TYR A 86 2.10 7.66 -14.26
CA TYR A 86 3.41 8.16 -14.59
C TYR A 86 4.52 7.50 -13.77
N ASN A 87 4.38 7.51 -12.45
CA ASN A 87 5.42 6.98 -11.56
C ASN A 87 5.61 5.46 -11.74
N SER A 88 4.52 4.70 -11.88
CA SER A 88 4.60 3.26 -12.10
C SER A 88 5.31 2.93 -13.41
N ASN A 89 4.89 3.54 -14.51
CA ASN A 89 5.49 3.27 -15.82
C ASN A 89 6.93 3.79 -15.93
N ALA A 90 7.28 4.89 -15.22
CA ALA A 90 8.65 5.40 -15.19
C ALA A 90 9.62 4.40 -14.50
N ILE A 91 9.18 3.66 -13.49
CA ILE A 91 9.97 2.59 -12.86
C ILE A 91 10.28 1.49 -13.87
N GLU A 92 9.33 1.18 -14.76
CA GLU A 92 9.48 0.17 -15.83
C GLU A 92 10.18 0.71 -17.10
N GLY A 93 10.65 1.96 -17.05
CA GLY A 93 11.45 2.54 -18.15
C GLY A 93 10.66 3.27 -19.23
N SER A 94 9.40 3.60 -19.00
CA SER A 94 8.63 4.46 -19.90
C SER A 94 9.30 5.82 -20.11
N THR A 95 9.27 6.30 -21.34
CA THR A 95 9.89 7.57 -21.73
C THR A 95 8.94 8.77 -21.64
N LEU A 96 7.69 8.55 -21.24
CA LEU A 96 6.71 9.62 -21.10
C LEU A 96 7.05 10.52 -19.89
N THR A 97 6.92 11.82 -20.05
CA THR A 97 6.90 12.77 -18.92
C THR A 97 5.51 12.78 -18.28
N LEU A 98 5.39 13.33 -17.07
CA LEU A 98 4.10 13.47 -16.38
C LEU A 98 3.04 14.15 -17.25
N ARG A 99 3.43 15.24 -17.96
CA ARG A 99 2.54 15.96 -18.88
C ARG A 99 2.14 15.10 -20.09
N GLU A 100 3.09 14.36 -20.66
CA GLU A 100 2.81 13.45 -21.77
C GLU A 100 1.93 12.28 -21.34
N THR A 101 2.11 11.78 -20.11
CA THR A 101 1.21 10.78 -19.53
C THR A 101 -0.22 11.32 -19.43
N ASP A 102 -0.42 12.54 -18.87
CA ASP A 102 -1.75 13.16 -18.84
C ASP A 102 -2.37 13.30 -20.25
N MET A 103 -1.58 13.72 -21.22
CA MET A 103 -2.03 13.82 -22.62
C MET A 103 -2.43 12.45 -23.18
N ALA A 104 -1.63 11.41 -22.95
CA ALA A 104 -1.94 10.04 -23.36
C ALA A 104 -3.24 9.54 -22.74
N LEU A 105 -3.43 9.77 -21.43
CA LEU A 105 -4.64 9.36 -20.71
C LEU A 105 -5.91 10.11 -21.17
N ARG A 106 -5.76 11.26 -21.81
CA ARG A 106 -6.84 12.01 -22.47
C ARG A 106 -7.06 11.61 -23.94
N GLY A 107 -6.32 10.61 -24.44
CA GLY A 107 -6.46 10.12 -25.81
C GLY A 107 -5.71 10.95 -26.85
N LEU A 108 -4.77 11.80 -26.42
CA LEU A 108 -3.93 12.58 -27.34
C LEU A 108 -2.70 11.78 -27.74
N THR A 109 -2.32 11.88 -29.01
CA THR A 109 -1.07 11.29 -29.52
C THR A 109 0.12 12.16 -29.15
N ILE A 110 1.27 11.55 -28.87
CA ILE A 110 2.50 12.25 -28.50
C ILE A 110 3.55 11.95 -29.54
N ASP A 111 4.09 13.02 -30.14
CA ASP A 111 5.11 12.91 -31.15
C ASP A 111 6.42 12.32 -30.57
N LYS A 112 7.10 11.49 -31.39
CA LYS A 112 8.43 10.92 -31.09
C LYS A 112 8.52 10.04 -29.83
N LYS A 113 7.39 9.51 -29.36
CA LYS A 113 7.36 8.56 -28.25
C LYS A 113 6.95 7.17 -28.74
N PRO A 114 7.48 6.10 -28.12
CA PRO A 114 7.07 4.74 -28.47
C PRO A 114 5.57 4.54 -28.27
N LEU A 115 4.91 3.90 -29.23
CA LEU A 115 3.49 3.53 -29.08
C LEU A 115 3.25 2.62 -27.87
N LYS A 116 4.24 1.77 -27.56
CA LYS A 116 4.23 0.92 -26.36
C LYS A 116 3.99 1.73 -25.10
N ASP A 117 4.80 2.77 -24.85
CA ASP A 117 4.70 3.62 -23.64
C ASP A 117 3.29 4.22 -23.50
N HIS A 118 2.71 4.63 -24.63
CA HIS A 118 1.36 5.18 -24.71
C HIS A 118 0.29 4.16 -24.29
N MET A 119 0.39 2.96 -24.85
CA MET A 119 -0.55 1.90 -24.60
C MET A 119 -0.43 1.36 -23.17
N GLU A 120 0.77 1.27 -22.63
CA GLU A 120 1.02 0.90 -21.23
C GLU A 120 0.38 1.92 -20.27
N ALA A 121 0.50 3.21 -20.56
CA ALA A 121 -0.17 4.24 -19.74
C ALA A 121 -1.69 4.08 -19.76
N VAL A 122 -2.28 3.85 -20.94
CA VAL A 122 -3.73 3.62 -21.09
C VAL A 122 -4.17 2.34 -20.37
N GLY A 123 -3.45 1.25 -20.55
CA GLY A 123 -3.74 -0.03 -19.89
C GLY A 123 -3.63 0.05 -18.36
N HIS A 124 -2.65 0.81 -17.86
CA HIS A 124 -2.49 1.06 -16.43
C HIS A 124 -3.67 1.86 -15.86
N LYS A 125 -4.15 2.89 -16.58
CA LYS A 125 -5.36 3.62 -16.21
C LYS A 125 -6.58 2.71 -16.16
N GLU A 126 -6.78 1.86 -17.17
CA GLU A 126 -7.89 0.91 -17.21
C GLU A 126 -7.82 -0.08 -16.02
N ALA A 127 -6.64 -0.62 -15.73
CA ALA A 127 -6.42 -1.48 -14.57
C ALA A 127 -6.73 -0.77 -13.25
N PHE A 128 -6.37 0.52 -13.11
CA PHE A 128 -6.69 1.31 -11.93
C PHE A 128 -8.21 1.42 -11.72
N TYR A 129 -8.97 1.78 -12.76
CA TYR A 129 -10.43 1.88 -12.65
C TYR A 129 -11.09 0.54 -12.40
N PHE A 130 -10.60 -0.53 -13.01
CA PHE A 130 -11.04 -1.89 -12.75
C PHE A 130 -10.85 -2.27 -11.27
N ILE A 131 -9.66 -2.04 -10.71
CA ILE A 131 -9.37 -2.29 -9.27
C ILE A 131 -10.30 -1.45 -8.39
N ARG A 132 -10.51 -0.18 -8.72
CA ARG A 132 -11.41 0.70 -7.96
C ARG A 132 -12.84 0.16 -7.90
N ASP A 133 -13.32 -0.39 -8.99
CA ASP A 133 -14.66 -0.94 -9.03
C ASP A 133 -14.75 -2.27 -8.25
N LEU A 134 -13.74 -3.15 -8.33
CA LEU A 134 -13.63 -4.34 -7.47
C LEU A 134 -13.62 -3.98 -5.97
N VAL A 135 -12.92 -2.90 -5.59
CA VAL A 135 -12.91 -2.42 -4.19
C VAL A 135 -14.29 -1.93 -3.75
N LYS A 136 -15.04 -1.23 -4.60
CA LYS A 136 -16.42 -0.82 -4.29
C LYS A 136 -17.35 -2.01 -4.10
N GLU A 137 -17.18 -3.04 -4.91
CA GLU A 137 -17.95 -4.28 -4.87
C GLU A 137 -17.49 -5.23 -3.75
N GLN A 138 -16.41 -4.89 -3.06
CA GLN A 138 -15.76 -5.73 -2.04
C GLN A 138 -15.36 -7.11 -2.58
N THR A 139 -14.99 -7.17 -3.86
CA THR A 139 -14.55 -8.39 -4.51
C THR A 139 -13.25 -8.90 -3.89
N PRO A 140 -13.18 -10.17 -3.43
CA PRO A 140 -11.97 -10.71 -2.84
C PRO A 140 -10.81 -10.78 -3.85
N LEU A 141 -9.57 -10.58 -3.36
CA LEU A 141 -8.40 -10.80 -4.17
C LEU A 141 -8.29 -12.29 -4.54
N SER A 142 -8.23 -12.55 -5.83
CA SER A 142 -8.16 -13.90 -6.40
C SER A 142 -7.14 -13.98 -7.53
N GLU A 143 -6.78 -15.20 -7.91
CA GLU A 143 -5.91 -15.45 -9.06
C GLU A 143 -6.48 -14.86 -10.34
N SER A 144 -7.79 -14.98 -10.56
CA SER A 144 -8.47 -14.41 -11.71
C SER A 144 -8.33 -12.89 -11.76
N VAL A 145 -8.50 -12.21 -10.62
CA VAL A 145 -8.32 -10.75 -10.51
C VAL A 145 -6.89 -10.36 -10.87
N ILE A 146 -5.89 -11.06 -10.33
CA ILE A 146 -4.46 -10.77 -10.61
C ILE A 146 -4.16 -10.96 -12.10
N LYS A 147 -4.64 -12.05 -12.70
CA LYS A 147 -4.46 -12.32 -14.14
C LYS A 147 -5.16 -11.27 -15.03
N GLN A 148 -6.34 -10.80 -14.63
CA GLN A 148 -7.04 -9.74 -15.36
C GLN A 148 -6.27 -8.42 -15.28
N ILE A 149 -5.78 -8.01 -14.12
CA ILE A 149 -4.96 -6.81 -13.97
C ILE A 149 -3.70 -6.91 -14.85
N HIS A 150 -2.98 -8.02 -14.79
CA HIS A 150 -1.82 -8.26 -15.66
C HIS A 150 -2.18 -8.18 -17.14
N SER A 151 -3.32 -8.70 -17.55
CA SER A 151 -3.74 -8.64 -18.95
C SER A 151 -4.08 -7.24 -19.45
N MET A 152 -4.41 -6.31 -18.56
CA MET A 152 -4.66 -4.91 -18.87
C MET A 152 -3.37 -4.10 -18.98
N VAL A 153 -2.39 -4.41 -18.14
CA VAL A 153 -1.12 -3.69 -18.09
C VAL A 153 -0.15 -4.17 -19.17
N LEU A 154 0.00 -5.47 -19.37
CA LEU A 154 0.88 -6.04 -20.39
C LEU A 154 0.19 -6.01 -21.76
N ILE A 155 0.57 -5.07 -22.63
CA ILE A 155 -0.13 -4.84 -23.90
C ILE A 155 0.57 -5.46 -25.10
N ASP A 156 1.90 -5.51 -25.08
CA ASP A 156 2.73 -5.86 -26.23
C ASP A 156 2.92 -7.37 -26.46
N LYS A 157 2.67 -8.22 -25.47
CA LYS A 157 2.88 -9.68 -25.54
C LYS A 157 1.57 -10.43 -25.34
N LYS A 158 0.80 -10.57 -26.41
CA LYS A 158 -0.56 -11.16 -26.35
C LYS A 158 -0.62 -12.55 -25.72
N GLU A 159 0.39 -13.38 -25.96
CA GLU A 159 0.46 -14.77 -25.49
C GLU A 159 0.72 -14.86 -23.97
N ASP A 160 1.33 -13.83 -23.40
CA ASP A 160 1.71 -13.79 -21.98
C ASP A 160 0.68 -13.03 -21.13
N ARG A 161 -0.26 -12.32 -21.74
CA ARG A 161 -1.29 -11.53 -21.07
C ARG A 161 -2.16 -12.39 -20.15
N GLY A 162 -2.10 -12.11 -18.86
CA GLY A 162 -2.87 -12.85 -17.85
C GLY A 162 -2.48 -14.31 -17.69
N ALA A 163 -1.36 -14.73 -18.28
CA ALA A 163 -0.87 -16.11 -18.20
C ALA A 163 0.39 -16.18 -17.33
N TYR A 164 0.46 -17.19 -16.47
CA TYR A 164 1.70 -17.45 -15.77
C TYR A 164 2.81 -17.88 -16.73
N ARG A 165 4.02 -17.42 -16.45
CA ARG A 165 5.19 -17.77 -17.25
C ARG A 165 5.44 -19.28 -17.28
N ARG A 166 5.90 -19.74 -18.42
CA ARG A 166 6.24 -21.15 -18.68
C ARG A 166 7.74 -21.39 -18.71
N VAL A 167 8.53 -20.31 -18.63
CA VAL A 167 9.99 -20.36 -18.67
C VAL A 167 10.59 -19.89 -17.35
N PRO A 168 11.77 -20.42 -16.96
CA PRO A 168 12.51 -19.91 -15.82
C PRO A 168 12.95 -18.45 -16.07
N VAL A 169 12.91 -17.64 -15.02
CA VAL A 169 13.44 -16.27 -15.02
C VAL A 169 14.54 -16.13 -14.00
N ARG A 170 15.36 -15.10 -14.13
CA ARG A 170 16.43 -14.75 -13.19
C ARG A 170 16.35 -13.25 -12.88
N ILE A 171 16.45 -12.91 -11.60
CA ILE A 171 16.56 -11.52 -11.16
C ILE A 171 18.04 -11.15 -11.17
N MET A 172 18.44 -10.27 -12.08
CA MET A 172 19.83 -9.85 -12.22
C MET A 172 20.33 -9.20 -10.93
N GLY A 173 21.53 -9.62 -10.47
CA GLY A 173 22.12 -9.12 -9.22
C GLY A 173 21.54 -9.71 -7.94
N SER A 174 20.49 -10.52 -7.99
CA SER A 174 19.93 -11.22 -6.84
C SER A 174 20.51 -12.63 -6.68
N LYS A 175 20.64 -13.08 -5.40
CA LYS A 175 20.92 -14.49 -5.06
C LYS A 175 19.63 -15.30 -4.92
N HIS A 176 18.48 -14.64 -4.95
CA HIS A 176 17.19 -15.30 -4.88
C HIS A 176 16.92 -16.09 -6.16
N GLU A 177 16.51 -17.35 -6.00
CA GLU A 177 16.06 -18.19 -7.11
C GLU A 177 14.53 -18.10 -7.20
N PRO A 178 13.97 -17.51 -8.26
CA PRO A 178 12.53 -17.42 -8.45
C PRO A 178 11.86 -18.80 -8.52
N THR A 179 10.61 -18.86 -8.11
CA THR A 179 9.80 -20.08 -8.17
C THR A 179 9.85 -20.71 -9.57
N ARG A 180 10.04 -22.02 -9.66
CA ARG A 180 10.04 -22.74 -10.94
C ARG A 180 8.66 -22.70 -11.59
N PRO A 181 8.56 -22.61 -12.94
CA PRO A 181 7.28 -22.41 -13.62
C PRO A 181 6.17 -23.39 -13.22
N TYR A 182 6.49 -24.66 -13.05
CA TYR A 182 5.52 -25.70 -12.70
C TYR A 182 4.99 -25.62 -11.25
N LEU A 183 5.61 -24.81 -10.40
CA LEU A 183 5.19 -24.58 -9.01
C LEU A 183 4.41 -23.28 -8.83
N ILE A 184 4.40 -22.39 -9.84
CA ILE A 184 3.79 -21.06 -9.73
C ILE A 184 2.32 -21.15 -9.31
N GLN A 185 1.56 -22.02 -9.94
CA GLN A 185 0.14 -22.19 -9.63
C GLN A 185 -0.08 -22.50 -8.14
N GLN A 186 0.64 -23.49 -7.61
CA GLN A 186 0.54 -23.91 -6.21
C GLN A 186 0.99 -22.81 -5.25
N GLU A 187 2.07 -22.09 -5.55
CA GLU A 187 2.58 -21.02 -4.71
C GLU A 187 1.63 -19.81 -4.70
N MET A 188 1.01 -19.48 -5.83
CA MET A 188 0.00 -18.41 -5.91
C MET A 188 -1.27 -18.76 -5.14
N GLU A 189 -1.75 -19.99 -5.22
CA GLU A 189 -2.88 -20.47 -4.41
C GLU A 189 -2.57 -20.37 -2.91
N ARG A 190 -1.38 -20.79 -2.50
CA ARG A 190 -0.91 -20.70 -1.11
C ARG A 190 -0.83 -19.24 -0.64
N LEU A 191 -0.24 -18.36 -1.46
CA LEU A 191 -0.10 -16.94 -1.18
C LEU A 191 -1.47 -16.29 -0.97
N LEU A 192 -2.40 -16.51 -1.88
CA LEU A 192 -3.74 -15.94 -1.82
C LEU A 192 -4.53 -16.46 -0.62
N LYS A 193 -4.42 -17.76 -0.32
CA LYS A 193 -5.02 -18.34 0.87
C LYS A 193 -4.48 -17.68 2.14
N ASN A 194 -3.16 -17.60 2.29
CA ASN A 194 -2.53 -16.97 3.46
C ASN A 194 -2.95 -15.50 3.61
N TYR A 195 -3.06 -14.76 2.51
CA TYR A 195 -3.51 -13.38 2.52
C TYR A 195 -4.98 -13.26 2.96
N ASN A 196 -5.87 -14.06 2.39
CA ASN A 196 -7.31 -13.98 2.67
C ASN A 196 -7.66 -14.46 4.08
N ASP A 197 -6.99 -15.50 4.58
CA ASP A 197 -7.24 -16.08 5.92
C ASP A 197 -6.58 -15.29 7.06
N SER A 198 -5.73 -14.31 6.74
CA SER A 198 -4.98 -13.57 7.75
C SER A 198 -5.84 -12.55 8.50
N SER A 199 -5.81 -12.60 9.82
CA SER A 199 -6.38 -11.59 10.72
C SER A 199 -5.37 -10.50 11.13
N GLU A 200 -4.16 -10.52 10.58
CA GLU A 200 -3.13 -9.54 10.88
C GLU A 200 -3.51 -8.13 10.41
N HIS A 201 -2.94 -7.10 11.05
CA HIS A 201 -3.11 -5.72 10.61
C HIS A 201 -2.77 -5.57 9.11
N ILE A 202 -3.57 -4.78 8.38
CA ILE A 202 -3.49 -4.69 6.91
C ILE A 202 -2.09 -4.33 6.38
N ILE A 203 -1.35 -3.47 7.08
CA ILE A 203 -0.03 -3.02 6.60
C ILE A 203 1.00 -4.16 6.57
N PRO A 204 1.30 -4.88 7.68
CA PRO A 204 2.22 -6.02 7.62
C PRO A 204 1.68 -7.16 6.72
N ARG A 205 0.36 -7.36 6.64
CA ARG A 205 -0.25 -8.34 5.74
C ARG A 205 0.05 -8.03 4.28
N LEU A 206 -0.13 -6.77 3.85
CA LEU A 206 0.20 -6.32 2.49
C LEU A 206 1.69 -6.39 2.20
N ALA A 207 2.54 -5.97 3.15
CA ALA A 207 3.99 -6.05 2.98
C ALA A 207 4.46 -7.50 2.78
N ARG A 208 3.92 -8.45 3.55
CA ARG A 208 4.21 -9.87 3.39
C ARG A 208 3.73 -10.40 2.05
N PHE A 209 2.49 -10.08 1.66
CA PHE A 209 1.94 -10.45 0.37
C PHE A 209 2.85 -9.98 -0.78
N HIS A 210 3.27 -8.72 -0.75
CA HIS A 210 4.14 -8.14 -1.77
C HIS A 210 5.49 -8.88 -1.85
N ILE A 211 6.16 -9.09 -0.71
CA ILE A 211 7.44 -9.83 -0.66
C ILE A 211 7.30 -11.25 -1.22
N GLU A 212 6.25 -11.98 -0.83
CA GLU A 212 6.02 -13.34 -1.31
C GLU A 212 5.66 -13.35 -2.79
N PHE A 213 4.85 -12.41 -3.26
CA PHE A 213 4.50 -12.26 -4.69
C PHE A 213 5.74 -12.01 -5.55
N GLU A 214 6.60 -11.06 -5.15
CA GLU A 214 7.87 -10.76 -5.82
C GLU A 214 8.87 -11.94 -5.76
N SER A 215 8.73 -12.82 -4.79
CA SER A 215 9.55 -14.03 -4.70
C SER A 215 9.11 -15.12 -5.69
N ILE A 216 7.84 -15.10 -6.11
CA ILE A 216 7.29 -16.08 -7.07
C ILE A 216 7.57 -15.65 -8.51
N PRO A 217 7.74 -14.37 -8.86
CA PRO A 217 7.47 -13.62 -10.09
C PRO A 217 6.66 -14.44 -11.10
N PRO A 218 5.33 -14.40 -10.97
CA PRO A 218 4.47 -15.35 -11.69
C PRO A 218 4.33 -15.06 -13.18
N PHE A 219 4.68 -13.85 -13.63
CA PHE A 219 4.51 -13.40 -15.00
C PHE A 219 5.84 -13.13 -15.71
N ILE A 220 5.79 -12.88 -17.01
CA ILE A 220 6.89 -12.34 -17.83
C ILE A 220 6.54 -10.90 -18.18
N ASP A 221 7.46 -9.99 -17.92
CA ASP A 221 7.40 -8.59 -18.30
C ASP A 221 8.13 -8.35 -19.64
#